data_5e2f26a4671475ce38d2fd0128f12b7e
#
_entry.id   5e2f26a4671475ce38d2fd0128f12b7e
#
_cell.length_a   1.000
_cell.length_b   1.000
_cell.length_c   1.000
_cell.angle_alpha   90.00
_cell.angle_beta   90.00
_cell.angle_gamma   90.00
#
_symmetry.space_group_name_H-M   'P 1'
#
loop_
_entity.id
_entity.type
_entity.pdbx_description
1 polymer ?
#
loop_
_entity_poly.entity_id
_entity_poly.type
_entity_poly.pdbx_seq_one_letter_code
_entity_poly.pdbx_strand_id
1 'polypeptide(L)'
;MSVLVGRKAPVFTTQAVLANGEIQGDFDFAKAIEGKYAVVFFYPLDFTFVCPSEILAMANRTEKLKELGCEVVGISVDSHWTHNAWRNTAVKDGGIGAVPFTL
;
A
#
# COMPACT_ATOMS: atom_id res chain seq x y z
N MET A 1 -20.35 -7.44 13.60
CA MET A 1 -19.02 -6.94 13.21
C MET A 1 -17.94 -7.64 14.00
N SER A 2 -16.94 -8.17 13.34
CA SER A 2 -15.85 -8.86 14.02
C SER A 2 -14.70 -7.90 14.30
N VAL A 3 -14.12 -8.02 15.50
CA VAL A 3 -12.93 -7.30 15.88
C VAL A 3 -11.72 -8.12 15.45
N LEU A 4 -10.79 -7.51 14.73
CA LEU A 4 -9.62 -8.21 14.19
C LEU A 4 -8.42 -8.21 15.15
N VAL A 5 -8.43 -7.34 16.14
CA VAL A 5 -7.31 -7.24 17.08
C VAL A 5 -7.12 -8.56 17.83
N GLY A 6 -5.89 -9.07 17.79
CA GLY A 6 -5.55 -10.35 18.41
C GLY A 6 -6.03 -11.56 17.64
N ARG A 7 -6.54 -11.39 16.44
CA ARG A 7 -7.06 -12.50 15.62
C ARG A 7 -6.30 -12.59 14.30
N LYS A 8 -6.42 -13.74 13.63
CA LYS A 8 -5.82 -13.95 12.32
C LYS A 8 -6.45 -13.01 11.31
N ALA A 9 -5.61 -12.29 10.54
CA ALA A 9 -6.10 -11.42 9.48
C ALA A 9 -6.75 -12.23 8.35
N PRO A 10 -7.83 -11.73 7.74
CA PRO A 10 -8.40 -12.37 6.57
C PRO A 10 -7.39 -12.34 5.41
N VAL A 11 -7.39 -13.40 4.61
CA VAL A 11 -6.60 -13.46 3.39
C VAL A 11 -7.48 -13.04 2.21
N PHE A 12 -6.87 -12.41 1.21
CA PHE A 12 -7.62 -11.93 0.07
C PHE A 12 -6.73 -11.84 -1.17
N THR A 13 -7.37 -11.81 -2.33
CA THR A 13 -6.74 -11.59 -3.61
C THR A 13 -7.45 -10.42 -4.28
N THR A 14 -6.70 -9.46 -4.77
CA THR A 14 -7.27 -8.25 -5.38
C THR A 14 -6.30 -7.65 -6.40
N GLN A 15 -6.71 -6.58 -7.03
CA GLN A 15 -5.86 -5.81 -7.93
C GLN A 15 -4.95 -4.89 -7.13
N ALA A 16 -3.72 -4.73 -7.60
CA ALA A 16 -2.75 -3.90 -6.90
C ALA A 16 -1.71 -3.32 -7.85
N VAL A 17 -1.03 -2.28 -7.39
CA VAL A 17 0.17 -1.74 -8.02
C VAL A 17 1.33 -2.03 -7.09
N LEU A 18 2.30 -2.81 -7.58
CA LEU A 18 3.43 -3.24 -6.77
C LEU A 18 4.45 -2.12 -6.58
N ALA A 19 5.37 -2.31 -5.63
CA ALA A 19 6.42 -1.33 -5.35
C ALA A 19 7.26 -0.98 -6.58
N ASN A 20 7.45 -1.92 -7.50
CA ASN A 20 8.19 -1.70 -8.75
C ASN A 20 7.36 -1.02 -9.84
N GLY A 21 6.09 -0.72 -9.59
CA GLY A 21 5.20 -0.09 -10.55
C GLY A 21 4.38 -1.05 -11.40
N GLU A 22 4.58 -2.35 -11.27
CA GLU A 22 3.79 -3.34 -12.02
C GLU A 22 2.36 -3.41 -11.49
N ILE A 23 1.41 -3.49 -12.44
CA ILE A 23 0.00 -3.73 -12.11
C ILE A 23 -0.21 -5.23 -12.05
N GLN A 24 -0.70 -5.72 -10.92
CA GLN A 24 -1.00 -7.13 -10.73
C GLN A 24 -2.49 -7.29 -10.45
N GLY A 25 -3.18 -8.03 -11.33
CA GLY A 25 -4.63 -8.23 -11.22
C GLY A 25 -5.03 -9.27 -10.19
N ASP A 26 -4.10 -10.11 -9.76
CA ASP A 26 -4.34 -11.22 -8.84
C ASP A 26 -3.39 -11.17 -7.64
N PHE A 27 -3.14 -9.99 -7.10
CA PHE A 27 -2.28 -9.82 -5.93
C PHE A 27 -2.82 -10.64 -4.75
N ASP A 28 -2.03 -11.59 -4.30
CA ASP A 28 -2.38 -12.48 -3.19
C ASP A 28 -1.67 -11.99 -1.92
N PHE A 29 -2.46 -11.43 -1.01
CA PHE A 29 -1.94 -10.86 0.23
C PHE A 29 -1.21 -11.90 1.08
N ALA A 30 -1.77 -13.11 1.19
CA ALA A 30 -1.17 -14.17 2.00
C ALA A 30 0.22 -14.54 1.50
N LYS A 31 0.41 -14.63 0.20
CA LYS A 31 1.72 -14.93 -0.40
C LYS A 31 2.69 -13.77 -0.23
N ALA A 32 2.21 -12.55 -0.36
CA ALA A 32 3.04 -11.36 -0.25
C ALA A 32 3.66 -11.20 1.13
N ILE A 33 2.97 -11.64 2.18
CA ILE A 33 3.43 -11.52 3.56
C ILE A 33 3.95 -12.82 4.15
N GLU A 34 4.03 -13.89 3.37
CA GLU A 34 4.47 -15.20 3.86
C GLU A 34 5.85 -15.10 4.52
N GLY A 35 5.93 -15.54 5.77
CA GLY A 35 7.17 -15.49 6.55
C GLY A 35 7.58 -14.10 7.02
N LYS A 36 6.69 -13.10 6.93
CA LYS A 36 6.98 -11.72 7.28
C LYS A 36 5.90 -11.13 8.18
N TYR A 37 6.24 -10.02 8.82
CA TYR A 37 5.24 -9.14 9.42
C TYR A 37 4.69 -8.21 8.34
N ALA A 38 3.47 -7.72 8.53
CA ALA A 38 2.86 -6.78 7.59
C ALA A 38 2.34 -5.55 8.32
N VAL A 39 2.61 -4.39 7.75
CA VAL A 39 1.98 -3.14 8.15
C VAL A 39 0.97 -2.82 7.06
N VAL A 40 -0.31 -2.96 7.37
CA VAL A 40 -1.41 -2.65 6.46
C VAL A 40 -2.06 -1.37 6.95
N PHE A 41 -2.10 -0.36 6.11
CA PHE A 41 -2.76 0.89 6.45
C PHE A 41 -3.86 1.21 5.43
N PHE A 42 -4.85 1.94 5.88
CA PHE A 42 -6.02 2.27 5.08
C PHE A 42 -6.10 3.78 4.90
N TYR A 43 -6.53 4.21 3.72
CA TYR A 43 -6.79 5.61 3.43
C TYR A 43 -7.98 5.68 2.47
N PRO A 44 -8.74 6.79 2.48
CA PRO A 44 -10.00 6.81 1.73
C PRO A 44 -9.84 6.82 0.22
N LEU A 45 -9.09 7.78 -0.32
CA LEU A 45 -9.02 7.99 -1.78
C LEU A 45 -7.67 8.56 -2.20
N ASP A 46 -7.25 8.22 -3.41
CA ASP A 46 -6.10 8.82 -4.06
C ASP A 46 -6.41 10.29 -4.44
N PHE A 47 -5.38 11.07 -4.71
CA PHE A 47 -5.50 12.47 -5.14
C PHE A 47 -6.27 13.37 -4.17
N THR A 48 -6.25 13.07 -2.88
CA THR A 48 -6.78 13.96 -1.83
C THR A 48 -5.60 14.65 -1.14
N PHE A 49 -5.83 15.87 -0.64
CA PHE A 49 -4.74 16.69 -0.08
C PHE A 49 -4.31 16.27 1.33
N VAL A 50 -5.04 15.40 1.98
CA VAL A 50 -4.74 14.96 3.35
C VAL A 50 -3.89 13.69 3.35
N CYS A 51 -4.27 12.71 2.55
CA CYS A 51 -3.63 11.39 2.53
C CYS A 51 -2.18 11.37 2.00
N PRO A 52 -1.76 12.22 1.05
CA PRO A 52 -0.39 12.17 0.55
C PRO A 52 0.68 12.32 1.61
N SER A 53 0.48 13.18 2.61
CA SER A 53 1.47 13.39 3.65
C SER A 53 1.69 12.13 4.50
N GLU A 54 0.63 11.39 4.80
CA GLU A 54 0.73 10.14 5.56
C GLU A 54 1.41 9.04 4.75
N ILE A 55 1.07 8.95 3.47
CA ILE A 55 1.66 7.97 2.56
C ILE A 55 3.15 8.25 2.37
N LEU A 56 3.53 9.52 2.20
CA LEU A 56 4.92 9.90 2.07
C LEU A 56 5.72 9.65 3.36
N ALA A 57 5.10 9.87 4.52
CA ALA A 57 5.73 9.56 5.80
C ALA A 57 5.95 8.05 5.92
N MET A 58 4.99 7.24 5.50
CA MET A 58 5.15 5.78 5.48
C MET A 58 6.23 5.35 4.49
N ALA A 59 6.29 5.98 3.31
CA ALA A 59 7.31 5.70 2.31
C ALA A 59 8.72 5.94 2.87
N ASN A 60 8.90 7.00 3.64
CA ASN A 60 10.18 7.32 4.25
C ASN A 60 10.63 6.31 5.32
N ARG A 61 9.72 5.51 5.83
CA ARG A 61 10.00 4.48 6.85
C ARG A 61 10.04 3.06 6.28
N THR A 62 9.63 2.87 5.03
CA THR A 62 9.46 1.54 4.45
C THR A 62 10.77 0.77 4.40
N GLU A 63 11.88 1.41 4.05
CA GLU A 63 13.18 0.74 3.98
C GLU A 63 13.55 0.14 5.34
N LYS A 64 13.37 0.88 6.42
CA LYS A 64 13.65 0.41 7.76
C LYS A 64 12.71 -0.73 8.16
N LEU A 65 11.44 -0.64 7.78
CA LEU A 65 10.48 -1.71 8.05
C LEU A 65 10.84 -3.00 7.30
N LYS A 66 11.31 -2.88 6.06
CA LYS A 66 11.79 -4.04 5.30
C LYS A 66 13.00 -4.71 5.97
N GLU A 67 13.91 -3.93 6.50
CA GLU A 67 15.06 -4.46 7.27
C GLU A 67 14.60 -5.27 8.47
N LEU A 68 13.47 -4.90 9.07
CA LEU A 68 12.88 -5.60 10.21
C LEU A 68 11.98 -6.78 9.80
N GLY A 69 11.93 -7.11 8.50
CA GLY A 69 11.10 -8.20 8.01
C GLY A 69 9.63 -7.86 7.84
N CYS A 70 9.30 -6.57 7.66
CA CYS A 70 7.94 -6.11 7.46
C CYS A 70 7.66 -5.78 6.00
N GLU A 71 6.48 -6.19 5.49
CA GLU A 71 5.93 -5.69 4.24
C GLU A 71 4.95 -4.57 4.55
N VAL A 72 4.89 -3.58 3.67
CA VAL A 72 3.96 -2.45 3.82
C VAL A 72 2.98 -2.48 2.66
N VAL A 73 1.69 -2.39 2.98
CA VAL A 73 0.61 -2.39 1.99
C VAL A 73 -0.39 -1.29 2.32
N GLY A 74 -0.68 -0.44 1.36
CA GLY A 74 -1.73 0.57 1.48
C GLY A 74 -3.00 0.11 0.79
N ILE A 75 -4.15 0.35 1.41
CA ILE A 75 -5.44 -0.07 0.89
C ILE A 75 -6.41 1.11 0.89
N SER A 76 -7.07 1.31 -0.25
CA SER A 76 -8.14 2.31 -0.37
C SER A 76 -9.30 1.75 -1.16
N VAL A 77 -10.35 2.55 -1.32
CA VAL A 77 -11.50 2.18 -2.15
C VAL A 77 -11.32 2.55 -3.63
N ASP A 78 -10.16 3.14 -3.98
CA ASP A 78 -9.85 3.47 -5.37
C ASP A 78 -9.37 2.26 -6.16
N SER A 79 -9.29 2.42 -7.48
CA SER A 79 -8.85 1.37 -8.38
C SER A 79 -7.32 1.35 -8.50
N HIS A 80 -6.80 0.20 -8.91
CA HIS A 80 -5.37 0.06 -9.22
C HIS A 80 -4.92 1.00 -10.34
N TRP A 81 -5.83 1.36 -11.25
CA TRP A 81 -5.54 2.34 -12.31
C TRP A 81 -5.27 3.72 -11.71
N THR A 82 -6.09 4.13 -10.74
CA THR A 82 -5.91 5.40 -10.03
C THR A 82 -4.62 5.38 -9.22
N HIS A 83 -4.33 4.30 -8.54
CA HIS A 83 -3.05 4.13 -7.81
C HIS A 83 -1.86 4.30 -8.74
N ASN A 84 -1.92 3.67 -9.89
CA ASN A 84 -0.83 3.76 -10.87
C ASN A 84 -0.63 5.21 -11.35
N ALA A 85 -1.73 5.90 -11.66
CA ALA A 85 -1.67 7.30 -12.08
C ALA A 85 -1.09 8.19 -10.97
N TRP A 86 -1.48 7.94 -9.72
CA TRP A 86 -1.02 8.72 -8.58
C TRP A 86 0.48 8.51 -8.33
N ARG A 87 0.97 7.28 -8.47
CA ARG A 87 2.40 6.97 -8.38
C ARG A 87 3.21 7.63 -9.49
N ASN A 88 2.62 7.83 -10.65
CA ASN A 88 3.29 8.46 -11.80
C ASN A 88 3.14 9.98 -11.82
N THR A 89 2.51 10.56 -10.81
CA THR A 89 2.36 12.00 -10.66
C THR A 89 3.37 12.50 -9.62
N ALA A 90 4.08 13.57 -9.96
CA ALA A 90 5.08 14.14 -9.06
C ALA A 90 4.42 14.72 -7.80
N VAL A 91 5.14 14.68 -6.69
CA VAL A 91 4.64 15.21 -5.40
C VAL A 91 4.23 16.68 -5.53
N LYS A 92 4.98 17.47 -6.25
CA LYS A 92 4.67 18.90 -6.49
C LYS A 92 3.35 19.12 -7.23
N ASP A 93 2.87 18.10 -7.95
CA ASP A 93 1.63 18.16 -8.74
C ASP A 93 0.48 17.40 -8.05
N GLY A 94 0.63 17.10 -6.77
CA GLY A 94 -0.41 16.43 -5.99
C GLY A 94 -0.31 14.91 -5.97
N GLY A 95 0.74 14.35 -6.57
CA GLY A 95 0.98 12.90 -6.56
C GLY A 95 1.81 12.43 -5.38
N ILE A 96 2.16 11.16 -5.39
CA ILE A 96 3.01 10.55 -4.36
C ILE A 96 4.35 10.06 -4.90
N GLY A 97 4.52 10.03 -6.22
CA GLY A 97 5.71 9.48 -6.83
C GLY A 97 5.77 7.95 -6.68
N ALA A 98 6.92 7.39 -7.01
CA ALA A 98 7.13 5.94 -6.94
C ALA A 98 7.38 5.51 -5.50
N VAL A 99 6.32 5.26 -4.74
CA VAL A 99 6.44 4.79 -3.36
C VAL A 99 6.96 3.35 -3.32
N PRO A 100 7.76 2.99 -2.29
CA PRO A 100 8.42 1.68 -2.22
C PRO A 100 7.56 0.57 -1.61
N PHE A 101 6.26 0.65 -1.75
CA PHE A 101 5.34 -0.36 -1.23
C PHE A 101 4.13 -0.53 -2.15
N THR A 102 3.36 -1.60 -1.93
CA THR A 102 2.18 -1.94 -2.74
C THR A 102 0.96 -1.13 -2.33
N LEU A 103 0.17 -0.73 -3.32
CA LEU A 103 -1.12 -0.06 -3.14
C LEU A 103 -2.26 -0.90 -3.70
#